data_5b89455729b970355ab902cce3a034db
#
_entry.id   5b89455729b970355ab902cce3a034db
#
_cell.length_a   1.000
_cell.length_b   1.000
_cell.length_c   1.000
_cell.angle_alpha   90.00
_cell.angle_beta   90.00
_cell.angle_gamma   90.00
#
_symmetry.space_group_name_H-M   'P 1'
#
loop_
_entity.id
_entity.type
_entity.pdbx_description
1 polymer ?
#
loop_
_entity_poly.entity_id
_entity_poly.type
_entity_poly.pdbx_seq_one_letter_code
_entity_poly.pdbx_strand_id
1 'polypeptide(L)'
;VPTSTKQTGLRLDDQLCFALYAATNSVVRAYRPLLGELGLTYPQYLVMLALWQDGVTAVHDLAARLQLTSSAITPLVDRLEAAGFVTRTRAVDRRIVLVALTEMGRLLEDQVATAQQAVVCRTGLGDRELADLRQELKDLADRVAAAGMAQGDEPG
;
A
#
# COMPACT_ATOMS: atom_id res chain seq x y z
N VAL A 1 -38.56 0.30 2.95
CA VAL A 1 -38.12 0.72 1.61
C VAL A 1 -37.13 1.85 1.78
N PRO A 2 -35.86 1.74 1.41
CA PRO A 2 -34.97 2.88 1.45
C PRO A 2 -35.41 3.86 0.37
N THR A 3 -35.92 4.99 0.78
CA THR A 3 -36.19 6.12 -0.09
C THR A 3 -34.89 6.58 -0.70
N SER A 4 -34.68 6.26 -1.97
CA SER A 4 -33.62 6.81 -2.80
C SER A 4 -33.86 8.31 -2.92
N THR A 5 -33.21 9.08 -2.07
CA THR A 5 -33.13 10.53 -2.25
C THR A 5 -32.31 10.76 -3.52
N LYS A 6 -32.95 11.15 -4.63
CA LYS A 6 -32.27 11.65 -5.82
C LYS A 6 -31.42 12.83 -5.38
N GLN A 7 -30.10 12.58 -5.30
CA GLN A 7 -29.13 13.65 -5.12
C GLN A 7 -29.21 14.56 -6.36
N THR A 8 -29.69 15.76 -6.18
CA THR A 8 -29.71 16.80 -7.21
C THR A 8 -28.31 17.41 -7.31
N GLY A 9 -27.46 16.79 -8.16
CA GLY A 9 -26.10 17.26 -8.46
C GLY A 9 -25.00 16.47 -7.74
N LEU A 10 -23.79 16.52 -8.30
CA LEU A 10 -22.59 15.92 -7.73
C LEU A 10 -21.96 16.90 -6.72
N ARG A 11 -21.87 16.47 -5.48
CA ARG A 11 -21.23 17.22 -4.40
C ARG A 11 -19.99 16.49 -3.93
N LEU A 12 -18.89 17.20 -3.76
CA LEU A 12 -17.62 16.64 -3.30
C LEU A 12 -17.76 15.97 -1.93
N ASP A 13 -18.44 16.64 -0.99
CA ASP A 13 -18.58 16.17 0.38
C ASP A 13 -19.41 14.89 0.53
N ASP A 14 -20.22 14.57 -0.49
CA ASP A 14 -21.08 13.38 -0.49
C ASP A 14 -20.44 12.18 -1.21
N GLN A 15 -19.18 12.33 -1.69
CA GLN A 15 -18.50 11.31 -2.49
C GLN A 15 -17.66 10.38 -1.61
N LEU A 16 -17.88 9.06 -1.73
CA LEU A 16 -17.04 8.05 -1.12
C LEU A 16 -15.58 8.14 -1.60
N CYS A 17 -15.40 8.37 -2.91
CA CYS A 17 -14.06 8.49 -3.50
C CYS A 17 -13.26 9.66 -2.89
N PHE A 18 -13.90 10.78 -2.60
CA PHE A 18 -13.24 11.90 -1.94
C PHE A 18 -12.89 11.56 -0.48
N ALA A 19 -13.78 10.90 0.26
CA ALA A 19 -13.50 10.47 1.63
C ALA A 19 -12.28 9.54 1.69
N LEU A 20 -12.19 8.57 0.78
CA LEU A 20 -11.03 7.67 0.67
C LEU A 20 -9.75 8.44 0.32
N TYR A 21 -9.83 9.33 -0.65
CA TYR A 21 -8.70 10.16 -1.07
C TYR A 21 -8.18 11.05 0.07
N ALA A 22 -9.10 11.73 0.77
CA ALA A 22 -8.74 12.60 1.89
C ALA A 22 -8.15 11.81 3.06
N ALA A 23 -8.72 10.65 3.40
CA ALA A 23 -8.20 9.77 4.44
C ALA A 23 -6.79 9.27 4.08
N THR A 24 -6.58 8.80 2.85
CA THR A 24 -5.26 8.35 2.38
C THR A 24 -4.23 9.47 2.47
N ASN A 25 -4.55 10.67 2.00
CA ASN A 25 -3.65 11.82 2.06
C ASN A 25 -3.29 12.21 3.50
N SER A 26 -4.24 12.13 4.42
CA SER A 26 -4.03 12.44 5.84
C SER A 26 -3.08 11.42 6.47
N VAL A 27 -3.28 10.14 6.20
CA VAL A 27 -2.40 9.05 6.68
C VAL A 27 -0.99 9.21 6.11
N VAL A 28 -0.85 9.40 4.81
CA VAL A 28 0.45 9.60 4.15
C VAL A 28 1.19 10.80 4.73
N ARG A 29 0.50 11.91 4.95
CA ARG A 29 1.11 13.10 5.58
C ARG A 29 1.56 12.85 7.00
N ALA A 30 0.83 12.05 7.77
CA ALA A 30 1.22 11.68 9.13
C ALA A 30 2.49 10.82 9.16
N TYR A 31 2.66 9.92 8.19
CA TYR A 31 3.87 9.09 8.05
C TYR A 31 5.09 9.87 7.55
N ARG A 32 4.89 10.86 6.69
CA ARG A 32 5.99 11.53 5.96
C ARG A 32 7.15 12.00 6.85
N PRO A 33 6.96 12.76 7.94
CA PRO A 33 8.08 13.19 8.78
C PRO A 33 8.75 12.02 9.49
N LEU A 34 7.99 11.02 9.92
CA LEU A 34 8.52 9.86 10.66
C LEU A 34 9.35 8.95 9.76
N LEU A 35 8.84 8.65 8.57
CA LEU A 35 9.56 7.84 7.59
C LEU A 35 10.75 8.59 6.99
N GLY A 36 10.62 9.91 6.81
CA GLY A 36 11.70 10.75 6.29
C GLY A 36 12.96 10.70 7.14
N GLU A 37 12.83 10.65 8.45
CA GLU A 37 13.94 10.46 9.39
C GLU A 37 14.65 9.11 9.21
N LEU A 38 13.93 8.11 8.69
CA LEU A 38 14.45 6.77 8.42
C LEU A 38 14.94 6.60 6.97
N GLY A 39 14.83 7.65 6.16
CA GLY A 39 15.23 7.63 4.75
C GLY A 39 14.22 6.95 3.83
N LEU A 40 12.95 6.86 4.23
CA LEU A 40 11.88 6.23 3.47
C LEU A 40 10.81 7.23 3.04
N THR A 41 10.27 7.01 1.84
CA THR A 41 8.96 7.56 1.42
C THR A 41 7.86 6.57 1.79
N TYR A 42 6.61 7.03 1.77
CA TYR A 42 5.47 6.15 2.05
C TYR A 42 5.37 4.95 1.08
N PRO A 43 5.50 5.12 -0.25
CA PRO A 43 5.52 3.96 -1.15
C PRO A 43 6.67 2.99 -0.89
N GLN A 44 7.86 3.48 -0.56
CA GLN A 44 9.01 2.63 -0.19
C GLN A 44 8.73 1.85 1.11
N TYR A 45 8.09 2.49 2.08
CA TYR A 45 7.63 1.83 3.30
C TYR A 45 6.70 0.65 3.02
N LEU A 46 5.77 0.79 2.08
CA LEU A 46 4.88 -0.32 1.68
C LEU A 46 5.66 -1.49 1.07
N VAL A 47 6.68 -1.23 0.26
CA VAL A 47 7.58 -2.27 -0.26
C VAL A 47 8.30 -2.99 0.87
N MET A 48 8.83 -2.23 1.83
CA MET A 48 9.53 -2.80 2.99
C MET A 48 8.59 -3.66 3.84
N LEU A 49 7.33 -3.23 4.06
CA LEU A 49 6.33 -4.03 4.77
C LEU A 49 6.10 -5.38 4.11
N ALA A 50 5.98 -5.40 2.77
CA ALA A 50 5.82 -6.65 2.03
C ALA A 50 7.03 -7.56 2.20
N LEU A 51 8.25 -7.02 2.14
CA LEU A 51 9.48 -7.79 2.30
C LEU A 51 9.69 -8.31 3.73
N TRP A 52 9.32 -7.53 4.75
CA TRP A 52 9.39 -8.01 6.14
C TRP A 52 8.40 -9.15 6.39
N GLN A 53 7.22 -9.07 5.78
CA GLN A 53 6.18 -10.09 5.94
C GLN A 53 6.47 -11.36 5.13
N ASP A 54 6.76 -11.20 3.84
CA ASP A 54 6.78 -12.30 2.87
C ASP A 54 8.20 -12.80 2.56
N GLY A 55 9.23 -12.06 2.96
CA GLY A 55 10.63 -12.38 2.66
C GLY A 55 11.02 -12.08 1.24
N VAL A 56 11.96 -12.86 0.69
CA VAL A 56 12.44 -12.70 -0.69
C VAL A 56 11.29 -12.84 -1.67
N THR A 57 11.10 -11.81 -2.50
CA THR A 57 9.93 -11.71 -3.39
C THR A 57 10.38 -11.20 -4.76
N ALA A 58 9.79 -11.72 -5.82
CA ALA A 58 10.05 -11.22 -7.17
C ALA A 58 9.45 -9.81 -7.36
N VAL A 59 10.10 -8.99 -8.18
CA VAL A 59 9.65 -7.60 -8.44
C VAL A 59 8.20 -7.57 -8.94
N HIS A 60 7.82 -8.48 -9.84
CA HIS A 60 6.45 -8.53 -10.36
C HIS A 60 5.43 -8.95 -9.29
N ASP A 61 5.82 -9.80 -8.34
CA ASP A 61 4.95 -10.19 -7.23
C ASP A 61 4.79 -9.05 -6.22
N LEU A 62 5.83 -8.26 -5.98
CA LEU A 62 5.74 -7.03 -5.19
C LEU A 62 4.77 -6.03 -5.82
N ALA A 63 4.85 -5.83 -7.13
CA ALA A 63 3.92 -4.96 -7.84
C ALA A 63 2.47 -5.42 -7.67
N ALA A 64 2.20 -6.70 -7.89
CA ALA A 64 0.87 -7.29 -7.70
C ALA A 64 0.40 -7.17 -6.24
N ARG A 65 1.28 -7.47 -5.29
CA ARG A 65 0.97 -7.38 -3.85
C ARG A 65 0.56 -5.98 -3.41
N LEU A 66 1.20 -4.96 -3.97
CA LEU A 66 0.95 -3.55 -3.67
C LEU A 66 -0.06 -2.90 -4.62
N GLN A 67 -0.62 -3.67 -5.55
CA GLN A 67 -1.55 -3.18 -6.59
C GLN A 67 -0.93 -2.03 -7.42
N LEU A 68 0.34 -2.19 -7.76
CA LEU A 68 1.10 -1.25 -8.59
C LEU A 68 1.42 -1.86 -9.95
N THR A 69 1.68 -0.99 -10.93
CA THR A 69 2.21 -1.42 -12.22
C THR A 69 3.71 -1.74 -12.11
N SER A 70 4.23 -2.51 -13.07
CA SER A 70 5.67 -2.79 -13.14
C SER A 70 6.52 -1.51 -13.30
N SER A 71 5.98 -0.50 -14.00
CA SER A 71 6.65 0.80 -14.14
C SER A 71 6.67 1.61 -12.85
N ALA A 72 5.72 1.41 -11.94
CA ALA A 72 5.67 2.08 -10.65
C ALA A 72 6.58 1.43 -9.59
N ILE A 73 6.68 0.10 -9.59
CA ILE A 73 7.47 -0.63 -8.58
C ILE A 73 8.97 -0.51 -8.79
N THR A 74 9.46 -0.50 -10.05
CA THR A 74 10.88 -0.50 -10.36
C THR A 74 11.63 0.69 -9.76
N PRO A 75 11.15 1.95 -9.89
CA PRO A 75 11.83 3.09 -9.25
C PRO A 75 11.88 3.00 -7.72
N LEU A 76 10.88 2.39 -7.09
CA LEU A 76 10.85 2.19 -5.64
C LEU A 76 11.94 1.23 -5.20
N VAL A 77 12.09 0.11 -5.90
CA VAL A 77 13.13 -0.89 -5.64
C VAL A 77 14.51 -0.31 -5.93
N ASP A 78 14.67 0.45 -7.01
CA ASP A 78 15.93 1.13 -7.34
C ASP A 78 16.42 2.04 -6.21
N ARG A 79 15.52 2.83 -5.64
CA ARG A 79 15.83 3.74 -4.54
C ARG A 79 16.13 3.01 -3.24
N LEU A 80 15.41 1.93 -2.96
CA LEU A 80 15.66 1.10 -1.77
C LEU A 80 17.02 0.38 -1.87
N GLU A 81 17.39 -0.07 -3.06
CA GLU A 81 18.71 -0.68 -3.30
C GLU A 81 19.81 0.37 -3.16
N ALA A 82 19.64 1.55 -3.74
CA ALA A 82 20.60 2.65 -3.60
C ALA A 82 20.78 3.09 -2.15
N ALA A 83 19.72 3.03 -1.34
CA ALA A 83 19.78 3.32 0.09
C ALA A 83 20.39 2.19 0.93
N GLY A 84 20.62 1.01 0.35
CA GLY A 84 21.22 -0.13 1.01
C GLY A 84 20.25 -1.01 1.81
N PHE A 85 18.95 -0.84 1.63
CA PHE A 85 17.94 -1.61 2.38
C PHE A 85 17.58 -2.93 1.72
N VAL A 86 17.75 -3.04 0.40
CA VAL A 86 17.45 -4.25 -0.36
C VAL A 86 18.56 -4.53 -1.36
N THR A 87 18.60 -5.78 -1.85
CA THR A 87 19.41 -6.22 -2.98
C THR A 87 18.52 -6.89 -4.01
N ARG A 88 18.92 -6.78 -5.29
CA ARG A 88 18.28 -7.50 -6.39
C ARG A 88 19.20 -8.59 -6.89
N THR A 89 18.64 -9.77 -7.12
CA THR A 89 19.33 -10.89 -7.76
C THR A 89 18.44 -11.48 -8.84
N ARG A 90 19.05 -12.03 -9.89
CA ARG A 90 18.29 -12.77 -10.89
C ARG A 90 18.09 -14.21 -10.42
N ALA A 91 16.88 -14.72 -10.57
CA ALA A 91 16.58 -16.13 -10.34
C ALA A 91 17.24 -17.02 -11.40
N VAL A 92 17.06 -18.34 -11.27
CA VAL A 92 17.51 -19.31 -12.30
C VAL A 92 16.89 -18.98 -13.65
N ASP A 93 15.60 -18.64 -13.69
CA ASP A 93 15.00 -17.94 -14.84
C ASP A 93 15.40 -16.47 -14.78
N ARG A 94 16.33 -16.06 -15.65
CA ARG A 94 16.90 -14.71 -15.68
C ARG A 94 15.90 -13.58 -15.95
N ARG A 95 14.68 -13.90 -16.36
CA ARG A 95 13.59 -12.94 -16.51
C ARG A 95 12.99 -12.53 -15.17
N ILE A 96 13.23 -13.32 -14.13
CA ILE A 96 12.72 -13.08 -12.78
C ILE A 96 13.81 -12.39 -11.96
N VAL A 97 13.48 -11.21 -11.43
CA VAL A 97 14.35 -10.46 -10.52
C VAL A 97 13.78 -10.58 -9.10
N LEU A 98 14.60 -11.09 -8.21
CA LEU A 98 14.26 -11.26 -6.79
C LEU A 98 14.78 -10.08 -5.99
N VAL A 99 13.98 -9.63 -5.03
CA VAL A 99 14.32 -8.57 -4.07
C VAL A 99 14.41 -9.19 -2.68
N ALA A 100 15.50 -8.94 -2.00
CA ALA A 100 15.75 -9.41 -0.64
C ALA A 100 16.17 -8.25 0.26
N LEU A 101 15.82 -8.33 1.52
CA LEU A 101 16.31 -7.40 2.54
C LEU A 101 17.81 -7.58 2.78
N THR A 102 18.53 -6.48 2.92
CA THR A 102 19.87 -6.47 3.53
C THR A 102 19.72 -6.55 5.06
N GLU A 103 20.84 -6.69 5.76
CA GLU A 103 20.82 -6.60 7.22
C GLU A 103 20.32 -5.23 7.70
N MET A 104 20.77 -4.15 7.03
CA MET A 104 20.30 -2.80 7.31
C MET A 104 18.78 -2.68 7.10
N GLY A 105 18.25 -3.29 6.04
CA GLY A 105 16.80 -3.33 5.78
C GLY A 105 16.03 -4.11 6.86
N ARG A 106 16.58 -5.19 7.38
CA ARG A 106 15.98 -5.95 8.49
C ARG A 106 15.96 -5.16 9.78
N LEU A 107 17.07 -4.52 10.13
CA LEU A 107 17.20 -3.73 11.36
C LEU A 107 16.29 -2.49 11.37
N LEU A 108 15.89 -2.01 10.22
CA LEU A 108 14.98 -0.86 10.08
C LEU A 108 13.56 -1.16 10.56
N GLU A 109 13.16 -2.43 10.60
CA GLU A 109 11.78 -2.84 10.94
C GLU A 109 11.32 -2.30 12.30
N ASP A 110 12.14 -2.39 13.34
CA ASP A 110 11.79 -1.93 14.68
C ASP A 110 11.56 -0.41 14.74
N GLN A 111 12.36 0.36 14.02
CA GLN A 111 12.21 1.82 13.95
C GLN A 111 10.94 2.20 13.19
N VAL A 112 10.63 1.49 12.12
CA VAL A 112 9.40 1.68 11.34
C VAL A 112 8.17 1.26 12.15
N ALA A 113 8.25 0.18 12.94
CA ALA A 113 7.18 -0.23 13.84
C ALA A 113 6.83 0.87 14.85
N THR A 114 7.83 1.57 15.38
CA THR A 114 7.63 2.73 16.27
C THR A 114 6.92 3.88 15.55
N ALA A 115 7.31 4.19 14.32
CA ALA A 115 6.65 5.21 13.49
C ALA A 115 5.20 4.82 13.18
N GLN A 116 4.95 3.57 12.83
CA GLN A 116 3.61 3.04 12.61
C GLN A 116 2.72 3.21 13.85
N GLN A 117 3.21 2.81 15.00
CA GLN A 117 2.48 2.92 16.26
C GLN A 117 2.09 4.37 16.56
N ALA A 118 2.97 5.33 16.29
CA ALA A 118 2.67 6.75 16.48
C ALA A 118 1.54 7.23 15.56
N VAL A 119 1.47 6.76 14.32
CA VAL A 119 0.37 7.10 13.39
C VAL A 119 -0.92 6.41 13.80
N VAL A 120 -0.87 5.14 14.17
CA VAL A 120 -2.04 4.38 14.64
C VAL A 120 -2.67 5.07 15.85
N CYS A 121 -1.88 5.52 16.82
CA CYS A 121 -2.37 6.26 17.97
C CYS A 121 -3.13 7.55 17.60
N ARG A 122 -2.71 8.22 16.51
CA ARG A 122 -3.40 9.43 16.02
C ARG A 122 -4.79 9.17 15.47
N THR A 123 -5.11 7.94 15.09
CA THR A 123 -6.45 7.59 14.61
C THR A 123 -7.50 7.67 15.72
N GLY A 124 -7.09 7.51 16.97
CA GLY A 124 -8.00 7.43 18.11
C GLY A 124 -8.85 6.16 18.14
N LEU A 125 -8.60 5.21 17.24
CA LEU A 125 -9.32 3.95 17.15
C LEU A 125 -8.66 2.86 18.00
N GLY A 126 -9.48 2.02 18.64
CA GLY A 126 -9.02 0.81 19.30
C GLY A 126 -8.64 -0.29 18.31
N ASP A 127 -7.97 -1.34 18.76
CA ASP A 127 -7.48 -2.44 17.93
C ASP A 127 -8.59 -3.11 17.12
N ARG A 128 -9.76 -3.30 17.72
CA ARG A 128 -10.92 -3.91 17.06
C ARG A 128 -11.49 -2.99 15.98
N GLU A 129 -11.65 -1.71 16.28
CA GLU A 129 -12.14 -0.72 15.32
C GLU A 129 -11.20 -0.58 14.12
N LEU A 130 -9.88 -0.61 14.35
CA LEU A 130 -8.87 -0.60 13.28
C LEU A 130 -8.96 -1.86 12.42
N ALA A 131 -9.13 -3.03 13.05
CA ALA A 131 -9.27 -4.28 12.33
C ALA A 131 -10.53 -4.32 11.47
N ASP A 132 -11.65 -3.85 12.01
CA ASP A 132 -12.93 -3.79 11.31
C ASP A 132 -12.86 -2.82 10.11
N LEU A 133 -12.35 -1.62 10.32
CA LEU A 133 -12.18 -0.62 9.25
C LEU A 133 -11.26 -1.14 8.14
N ARG A 134 -10.14 -1.76 8.51
CA ARG A 134 -9.22 -2.36 7.53
C ARG A 134 -9.91 -3.45 6.71
N GLN A 135 -10.72 -4.29 7.35
CA GLN A 135 -11.44 -5.35 6.64
C GLN A 135 -12.51 -4.78 5.70
N GLU A 136 -13.27 -3.77 6.13
CA GLU A 136 -14.25 -3.10 5.28
C GLU A 136 -13.62 -2.48 4.03
N LEU A 137 -12.46 -1.84 4.18
CA LEU A 137 -11.73 -1.24 3.06
C LEU A 137 -11.19 -2.30 2.10
N LYS A 138 -10.69 -3.44 2.60
CA LYS A 138 -10.27 -4.56 1.76
C LYS A 138 -11.45 -5.14 0.97
N ASP A 139 -12.56 -5.38 1.63
CA ASP A 139 -13.78 -5.91 1.01
C ASP A 139 -14.31 -4.95 -0.08
N LEU A 140 -14.24 -3.65 0.17
CA LEU A 140 -14.59 -2.64 -0.82
C LEU A 140 -13.67 -2.71 -2.04
N ALA A 141 -12.37 -2.77 -1.84
CA ALA A 141 -11.40 -2.87 -2.92
C ALA A 141 -11.62 -4.13 -3.79
N ASP A 142 -11.85 -5.27 -3.13
CA ASP A 142 -12.10 -6.55 -3.81
C ASP A 142 -13.40 -6.52 -4.63
N ARG A 143 -14.47 -5.95 -4.07
CA ARG A 143 -15.75 -5.79 -4.80
C ARG A 143 -15.62 -4.91 -6.03
N VAL A 144 -14.92 -3.79 -5.92
CA VAL A 144 -14.72 -2.87 -7.05
C VAL A 144 -13.87 -3.53 -8.14
N ALA A 145 -12.81 -4.24 -7.76
CA ALA A 145 -11.95 -4.96 -8.70
C ALA A 145 -12.70 -6.09 -9.42
N ALA A 146 -13.49 -6.89 -8.69
CA ALA A 146 -14.30 -7.98 -9.28
C ALA A 146 -15.36 -7.46 -10.26
N ALA A 147 -16.02 -6.35 -9.95
CA ALA A 147 -17.00 -5.72 -10.83
C ALA A 147 -16.36 -5.22 -12.14
N GLY A 148 -15.12 -4.72 -12.09
CA GLY A 148 -14.36 -4.31 -13.28
C GLY A 148 -14.01 -5.48 -14.20
N MET A 149 -13.71 -6.64 -13.65
CA MET A 149 -13.42 -7.86 -14.43
C MET A 149 -14.67 -8.42 -15.13
N ALA A 150 -15.82 -8.36 -14.47
CA ALA A 150 -17.10 -8.87 -15.05
C ALA A 150 -17.57 -8.06 -16.26
N GLN A 151 -17.15 -6.82 -16.43
CA GLN A 151 -17.50 -5.95 -17.56
C GLN A 151 -16.55 -6.10 -18.76
N GLY A 152 -15.42 -6.76 -18.59
CA GLY A 152 -14.41 -6.97 -19.63
C GLY A 152 -14.64 -8.20 -20.51
N ASP A 153 -15.66 -9.02 -20.25
CA ASP A 153 -15.88 -10.31 -20.92
C ASP A 153 -17.15 -10.34 -21.82
N GLU A 154 -17.56 -9.18 -22.35
CA GLU A 154 -18.54 -9.19 -23.47
C GLU A 154 -17.79 -9.16 -24.79
N PRO A 155 -17.86 -10.25 -25.61
CA PRO A 155 -17.35 -10.23 -26.97
C PRO A 155 -18.26 -9.35 -27.85
N GLY A 156 -17.68 -8.28 -28.40
CA GLY A 156 -18.28 -7.48 -29.45
C GLY A 156 -18.24 -8.20 -30.80
#